data_ee0cd17ae75382bd316ef83ed127b566
#
_entry.id   ee0cd17ae75382bd316ef83ed127b566
#
_cell.length_a   1.000
_cell.length_b   1.000
_cell.length_c   1.000
_cell.angle_alpha   90.00
_cell.angle_beta   90.00
_cell.angle_gamma   90.00
#
_symmetry.space_group_name_H-M   'P 1'
#
loop_
_entity.id
_entity.type
_entity.pdbx_description
1 polymer ?
#
loop_
_entity_poly.entity_id
_entity_poly.type
_entity_poly.pdbx_seq_one_letter_code
_entity_poly.pdbx_strand_id
1 'polypeptide(L)'
;MKHEVVTLQRSQLAQAAEMLVWAFQSDQIYCELFPQSDARHKALVTMFGGVVGYALHYGEVLTTPEIRGGACWLPPGQAKVTLWRIARTGFGLVRGIVGFSQEARKRFMAGVMHTETAHKRLITVPHWYLWLLGVAPDRQGHGYGSALLQPILARADQDGVPCYLETQTERNVVFYRRRGFEVAETGLMPGVDLPVWHMVRTPHG
;
A
#
# COMPACT_ATOMS: atom_id res chain seq x y z
N MET A 1 -2.13 -7.51 -23.12
CA MET A 1 -3.54 -7.09 -23.05
C MET A 1 -3.62 -5.85 -22.17
N LYS A 2 -4.38 -4.84 -22.58
CA LYS A 2 -4.62 -3.63 -21.77
C LYS A 2 -5.78 -3.95 -20.82
N HIS A 3 -5.52 -3.97 -19.50
CA HIS A 3 -6.61 -4.13 -18.52
C HIS A 3 -7.30 -2.78 -18.33
N GLU A 4 -8.61 -2.79 -18.28
CA GLU A 4 -9.39 -1.62 -17.91
C GLU A 4 -9.16 -1.29 -16.44
N VAL A 5 -8.91 -0.01 -16.14
CA VAL A 5 -8.71 0.50 -14.79
C VAL A 5 -9.77 1.54 -14.50
N VAL A 6 -10.42 1.38 -13.37
CA VAL A 6 -11.51 2.25 -12.90
C VAL A 6 -11.24 2.71 -11.47
N THR A 7 -11.87 3.81 -11.06
CA THR A 7 -11.84 4.26 -9.67
C THR A 7 -12.81 3.41 -8.84
N LEU A 8 -12.33 2.92 -7.70
CA LEU A 8 -13.15 2.14 -6.76
C LEU A 8 -14.29 2.99 -6.19
N GLN A 9 -15.50 2.44 -6.20
CA GLN A 9 -16.67 3.08 -5.57
C GLN A 9 -16.72 2.76 -4.07
N ARG A 10 -17.27 3.67 -3.25
CA ARG A 10 -17.39 3.44 -1.79
C ARG A 10 -18.20 2.18 -1.43
N SER A 11 -19.21 1.84 -2.21
CA SER A 11 -20.01 0.61 -2.05
C SER A 11 -19.18 -0.67 -2.23
N GLN A 12 -18.05 -0.60 -2.92
CA GLN A 12 -17.17 -1.73 -3.22
C GLN A 12 -16.02 -1.89 -2.20
N LEU A 13 -15.96 -1.04 -1.15
CA LEU A 13 -14.88 -1.04 -0.15
C LEU A 13 -14.66 -2.43 0.47
N ALA A 14 -15.73 -3.08 0.91
CA ALA A 14 -15.63 -4.41 1.55
C ALA A 14 -15.07 -5.46 0.59
N GLN A 15 -15.49 -5.46 -0.67
CA GLN A 15 -15.00 -6.38 -1.69
C GLN A 15 -13.52 -6.13 -2.01
N ALA A 16 -13.11 -4.86 -2.11
CA ALA A 16 -11.72 -4.50 -2.34
C ALA A 16 -10.82 -4.88 -1.16
N ALA A 17 -11.28 -4.66 0.08
CA ALA A 17 -10.56 -5.08 1.28
C ALA A 17 -10.36 -6.61 1.30
N GLU A 18 -11.39 -7.37 1.01
CA GLU A 18 -11.33 -8.83 0.96
C GLU A 18 -10.37 -9.32 -0.13
N MET A 19 -10.41 -8.75 -1.33
CA MET A 19 -9.46 -9.06 -2.40
C MET A 19 -8.01 -8.78 -1.96
N LEU A 20 -7.76 -7.67 -1.27
CA LEU A 20 -6.44 -7.33 -0.74
C LEU A 20 -5.99 -8.31 0.34
N VAL A 21 -6.90 -8.79 1.20
CA VAL A 21 -6.58 -9.85 2.16
C VAL A 21 -6.04 -11.09 1.45
N TRP A 22 -6.72 -11.55 0.42
CA TRP A 22 -6.24 -12.70 -0.38
C TRP A 22 -4.91 -12.42 -1.06
N ALA A 23 -4.68 -11.18 -1.56
CA ALA A 23 -3.42 -10.79 -2.17
C ALA A 23 -2.24 -10.83 -1.19
N PHE A 24 -2.47 -10.54 0.10
CA PHE A 24 -1.45 -10.44 1.15
C PHE A 24 -1.49 -11.56 2.20
N GLN A 25 -2.40 -12.55 2.09
CA GLN A 25 -2.56 -13.64 3.04
C GLN A 25 -1.27 -14.43 3.28
N SER A 26 -0.43 -14.58 2.26
CA SER A 26 0.86 -15.26 2.32
C SER A 26 2.07 -14.31 2.38
N ASP A 27 1.84 -13.01 2.56
CA ASP A 27 2.93 -12.06 2.70
C ASP A 27 3.70 -12.30 4.01
N GLN A 28 5.02 -12.30 3.92
CA GLN A 28 5.90 -12.71 5.02
C GLN A 28 5.70 -11.82 6.27
N ILE A 29 5.51 -10.50 6.11
CA ILE A 29 5.25 -9.60 7.24
C ILE A 29 4.01 -10.03 8.02
N TYR A 30 2.91 -10.29 7.30
CA TYR A 30 1.66 -10.65 7.95
C TYR A 30 1.67 -12.08 8.49
N CYS A 31 2.43 -12.99 7.88
CA CYS A 31 2.66 -14.32 8.43
C CYS A 31 3.44 -14.25 9.74
N GLU A 32 4.46 -13.39 9.84
CA GLU A 32 5.24 -13.16 11.05
C GLU A 32 4.43 -12.47 12.17
N LEU A 33 3.60 -11.48 11.80
CA LEU A 33 2.77 -10.76 12.77
C LEU A 33 1.58 -11.60 13.26
N PHE A 34 1.03 -12.45 12.40
CA PHE A 34 -0.16 -13.27 12.64
C PHE A 34 0.06 -14.69 12.11
N PRO A 35 0.74 -15.56 12.87
CA PRO A 35 1.05 -16.94 12.41
C PRO A 35 -0.19 -17.77 12.10
N GLN A 36 -1.30 -17.57 12.84
CA GLN A 36 -2.55 -18.28 12.61
C GLN A 36 -3.36 -17.66 11.46
N SER A 37 -3.70 -18.46 10.45
CA SER A 37 -4.36 -17.99 9.22
C SER A 37 -5.68 -17.26 9.46
N ASP A 38 -6.53 -17.79 10.34
CA ASP A 38 -7.85 -17.19 10.62
C ASP A 38 -7.74 -15.85 11.36
N ALA A 39 -6.81 -15.77 12.32
CA ALA A 39 -6.51 -14.53 13.03
C ALA A 39 -5.92 -13.50 12.07
N ARG A 40 -5.01 -13.93 11.19
CA ARG A 40 -4.44 -13.10 10.13
C ARG A 40 -5.51 -12.55 9.21
N HIS A 41 -6.40 -13.41 8.67
CA HIS A 41 -7.48 -12.98 7.81
C HIS A 41 -8.35 -11.88 8.45
N LYS A 42 -8.84 -12.11 9.68
CA LYS A 42 -9.66 -11.14 10.43
C LYS A 42 -8.94 -9.81 10.66
N ALA A 43 -7.65 -9.87 11.04
CA ALA A 43 -6.83 -8.68 11.25
C ALA A 43 -6.66 -7.88 9.96
N LEU A 44 -6.35 -8.56 8.84
CA LEU A 44 -6.13 -7.93 7.53
C LEU A 44 -7.41 -7.35 6.94
N VAL A 45 -8.58 -8.00 7.08
CA VAL A 45 -9.87 -7.45 6.62
C VAL A 45 -10.11 -6.07 7.24
N THR A 46 -9.95 -5.97 8.56
CA THR A 46 -10.17 -4.70 9.25
C THR A 46 -9.11 -3.65 8.90
N MET A 47 -7.85 -4.06 8.82
CA MET A 47 -6.74 -3.17 8.49
C MET A 47 -6.84 -2.63 7.06
N PHE A 48 -7.02 -3.51 6.06
CA PHE A 48 -7.13 -3.08 4.67
C PHE A 48 -8.43 -2.34 4.39
N GLY A 49 -9.54 -2.70 5.06
CA GLY A 49 -10.74 -1.89 5.05
C GLY A 49 -10.49 -0.45 5.51
N GLY A 50 -9.68 -0.29 6.56
CA GLY A 50 -9.24 1.02 7.03
C GLY A 50 -8.33 1.76 6.04
N VAL A 51 -7.37 1.07 5.41
CA VAL A 51 -6.47 1.65 4.39
C VAL A 51 -7.26 2.10 3.17
N VAL A 52 -8.11 1.23 2.62
CA VAL A 52 -8.96 1.53 1.46
C VAL A 52 -9.92 2.68 1.79
N GLY A 53 -10.56 2.64 2.95
CA GLY A 53 -11.47 3.71 3.41
C GLY A 53 -10.78 5.06 3.55
N TYR A 54 -9.55 5.07 4.07
CA TYR A 54 -8.73 6.28 4.15
C TYR A 54 -8.37 6.79 2.75
N ALA A 55 -7.90 5.91 1.87
CA ALA A 55 -7.50 6.26 0.50
C ALA A 55 -8.68 6.75 -0.34
N LEU A 56 -9.89 6.20 -0.16
CA LEU A 56 -11.12 6.68 -0.77
C LEU A 56 -11.54 8.09 -0.31
N HIS A 57 -11.04 8.54 0.84
CA HIS A 57 -11.38 9.86 1.40
C HIS A 57 -10.31 10.91 1.09
N TYR A 58 -9.04 10.55 1.16
CA TYR A 58 -7.90 11.47 1.04
C TYR A 58 -7.01 11.22 -0.17
N GLY A 59 -7.33 10.21 -0.96
CA GLY A 59 -6.53 9.78 -2.09
C GLY A 59 -7.35 9.22 -3.23
N GLU A 60 -6.76 8.28 -3.94
CA GLU A 60 -7.38 7.58 -5.06
C GLU A 60 -7.18 6.07 -4.90
N VAL A 61 -8.25 5.30 -5.11
CA VAL A 61 -8.17 3.84 -5.15
C VAL A 61 -8.53 3.40 -6.57
N LEU A 62 -7.53 2.88 -7.27
CA LEU A 62 -7.69 2.32 -8.61
C LEU A 62 -7.88 0.81 -8.52
N THR A 63 -8.79 0.29 -9.33
CA THR A 63 -9.10 -1.14 -9.42
C THR A 63 -9.47 -1.53 -10.85
N THR A 64 -9.81 -2.79 -11.07
CA THR A 64 -10.46 -3.25 -12.30
C THR A 64 -11.95 -3.41 -12.09
N PRO A 65 -12.80 -3.44 -13.15
CA PRO A 65 -14.25 -3.60 -13.00
C PRO A 65 -14.65 -4.79 -12.10
N GLU A 66 -13.90 -5.91 -12.18
CA GLU A 66 -14.15 -7.13 -11.37
C GLU A 66 -13.37 -7.15 -10.05
N ILE A 67 -12.69 -6.06 -9.69
CA ILE A 67 -11.86 -5.94 -8.46
C ILE A 67 -10.82 -7.06 -8.35
N ARG A 68 -10.07 -7.32 -9.44
CA ARG A 68 -8.99 -8.31 -9.50
C ARG A 68 -7.65 -7.80 -8.94
N GLY A 69 -7.59 -6.53 -8.60
CA GLY A 69 -6.46 -5.87 -7.95
C GLY A 69 -6.86 -4.49 -7.47
N GLY A 70 -6.04 -3.89 -6.62
CA GLY A 70 -6.26 -2.55 -6.09
C GLY A 70 -4.95 -1.83 -5.83
N ALA A 71 -4.91 -0.54 -6.15
CA ALA A 71 -3.82 0.38 -5.84
C ALA A 71 -4.35 1.57 -5.06
N CYS A 72 -3.87 1.76 -3.83
CA CYS A 72 -4.22 2.89 -2.98
C CYS A 72 -3.12 3.95 -3.08
N TRP A 73 -3.45 5.10 -3.62
CA TRP A 73 -2.54 6.22 -3.79
C TRP A 73 -2.95 7.41 -2.93
N LEU A 74 -1.96 8.08 -2.35
CA LEU A 74 -2.15 9.37 -1.69
C LEU A 74 -1.48 10.46 -2.55
N PRO A 75 -2.23 11.50 -2.95
CA PRO A 75 -1.71 12.56 -3.83
C PRO A 75 -0.76 13.49 -3.10
N PRO A 76 -0.03 14.34 -3.84
CA PRO A 76 0.84 15.37 -3.27
C PRO A 76 0.15 16.19 -2.19
N GLY A 77 0.83 16.34 -1.05
CA GLY A 77 0.30 17.03 0.14
C GLY A 77 -0.65 16.18 1.02
N GLN A 78 -1.01 14.96 0.60
CA GLN A 78 -1.88 14.05 1.35
C GLN A 78 -1.14 12.83 1.92
N ALA A 79 0.14 12.66 1.61
CA ALA A 79 0.94 11.49 2.02
C ALA A 79 1.07 11.34 3.55
N LYS A 80 0.86 12.42 4.33
CA LYS A 80 0.88 12.35 5.81
C LYS A 80 -0.42 11.77 6.36
N VAL A 81 -0.33 10.57 6.94
CA VAL A 81 -1.42 9.94 7.69
C VAL A 81 -1.42 10.51 9.10
N THR A 82 -2.50 11.19 9.50
CA THR A 82 -2.64 11.82 10.83
C THR A 82 -3.81 11.23 11.61
N LEU A 83 -3.71 11.23 12.94
CA LEU A 83 -4.79 10.73 13.80
C LEU A 83 -6.14 11.43 13.55
N TRP A 84 -6.12 12.73 13.28
CA TRP A 84 -7.31 13.48 12.93
C TRP A 84 -7.97 12.99 11.64
N ARG A 85 -7.18 12.73 10.60
CA ARG A 85 -7.67 12.16 9.34
C ARG A 85 -8.21 10.74 9.53
N ILE A 86 -7.52 9.91 10.31
CA ILE A 86 -7.98 8.56 10.66
C ILE A 86 -9.34 8.62 11.38
N ALA A 87 -9.50 9.55 12.34
CA ALA A 87 -10.77 9.74 13.05
C ALA A 87 -11.94 10.06 12.09
N ARG A 88 -11.68 10.89 11.08
CA ARG A 88 -12.70 11.26 10.07
C ARG A 88 -13.09 10.12 9.14
N THR A 89 -12.26 9.10 8.99
CA THR A 89 -12.57 7.91 8.16
C THR A 89 -13.21 6.76 8.94
N GLY A 90 -13.68 7.01 10.18
CA GLY A 90 -14.42 6.04 10.99
C GLY A 90 -13.57 5.07 11.79
N PHE A 91 -12.30 5.42 12.07
CA PHE A 91 -11.37 4.64 12.90
C PHE A 91 -11.08 3.22 12.40
N GLY A 92 -11.38 2.86 11.15
CA GLY A 92 -11.14 1.52 10.62
C GLY A 92 -9.69 1.05 10.79
N LEU A 93 -8.71 1.93 10.48
CA LEU A 93 -7.29 1.66 10.71
C LEU A 93 -6.96 1.38 12.19
N VAL A 94 -7.51 2.21 13.10
CA VAL A 94 -7.26 2.05 14.54
C VAL A 94 -7.88 0.75 15.05
N ARG A 95 -9.12 0.43 14.66
CA ARG A 95 -9.79 -0.83 15.03
C ARG A 95 -9.02 -2.05 14.56
N GLY A 96 -8.46 -2.02 13.34
CA GLY A 96 -7.59 -3.08 12.84
C GLY A 96 -6.38 -3.30 13.75
N ILE A 97 -5.68 -2.23 14.09
CA ILE A 97 -4.47 -2.29 14.95
C ILE A 97 -4.79 -2.66 16.40
N VAL A 98 -5.89 -2.14 16.95
CA VAL A 98 -6.33 -2.46 18.32
C VAL A 98 -6.69 -3.93 18.48
N GLY A 99 -7.21 -4.57 17.41
CA GLY A 99 -7.51 -6.00 17.39
C GLY A 99 -6.27 -6.92 17.40
N PHE A 100 -5.06 -6.37 17.22
CA PHE A 100 -3.81 -7.13 17.31
C PHE A 100 -3.47 -7.50 18.75
N SER A 101 -2.77 -8.62 18.93
CA SER A 101 -2.12 -8.90 20.22
C SER A 101 -1.16 -7.75 20.58
N GLN A 102 -0.84 -7.61 21.88
CA GLN A 102 0.07 -6.55 22.32
C GLN A 102 1.43 -6.65 21.60
N GLU A 103 1.95 -7.86 21.43
CA GLU A 103 3.23 -8.10 20.76
C GLU A 103 3.14 -7.77 19.26
N ALA A 104 2.14 -8.29 18.53
CA ALA A 104 1.94 -7.98 17.11
C ALA A 104 1.77 -6.48 16.88
N ARG A 105 1.02 -5.80 17.74
CA ARG A 105 0.83 -4.34 17.67
C ARG A 105 2.14 -3.58 17.88
N LYS A 106 2.95 -3.96 18.88
CA LYS A 106 4.25 -3.33 19.13
C LYS A 106 5.19 -3.49 17.93
N ARG A 107 5.28 -4.70 17.38
CA ARG A 107 6.10 -5.00 16.19
C ARG A 107 5.61 -4.24 14.96
N PHE A 108 4.31 -4.26 14.69
CA PHE A 108 3.71 -3.52 13.58
C PHE A 108 3.96 -2.01 13.69
N MET A 109 3.73 -1.42 14.87
CA MET A 109 3.96 0.01 15.07
C MET A 109 5.43 0.41 14.96
N ALA A 110 6.36 -0.43 15.40
CA ALA A 110 7.78 -0.19 15.20
C ALA A 110 8.14 -0.13 13.70
N GLY A 111 7.61 -1.05 12.90
CA GLY A 111 7.75 -1.03 11.44
C GLY A 111 7.16 0.24 10.80
N VAL A 112 5.92 0.60 11.17
CA VAL A 112 5.25 1.82 10.68
C VAL A 112 6.06 3.07 11.01
N MET A 113 6.56 3.21 12.24
CA MET A 113 7.38 4.35 12.64
C MET A 113 8.71 4.42 11.87
N HIS A 114 9.32 3.27 11.61
CA HIS A 114 10.56 3.18 10.84
C HIS A 114 10.35 3.66 9.40
N THR A 115 9.35 3.10 8.71
CA THR A 115 9.04 3.48 7.32
C THR A 115 8.61 4.94 7.21
N GLU A 116 7.79 5.45 8.13
CA GLU A 116 7.35 6.85 8.15
C GLU A 116 8.53 7.81 8.38
N THR A 117 9.51 7.44 9.22
CA THR A 117 10.71 8.24 9.45
C THR A 117 11.60 8.29 8.20
N ALA A 118 11.83 7.15 7.55
CA ALA A 118 12.56 7.08 6.31
C ALA A 118 11.84 7.86 5.19
N HIS A 119 10.53 7.69 5.04
CA HIS A 119 9.70 8.41 4.07
C HIS A 119 9.88 9.93 4.18
N LYS A 120 9.74 10.50 5.38
CA LYS A 120 9.91 11.95 5.62
C LYS A 120 11.30 12.47 5.29
N ARG A 121 12.32 11.65 5.45
CA ARG A 121 13.72 12.01 5.21
C ARG A 121 14.10 11.89 3.73
N LEU A 122 13.61 10.84 3.06
CA LEU A 122 14.00 10.50 1.69
C LEU A 122 13.30 11.36 0.64
N ILE A 123 12.08 11.81 0.92
CA ILE A 123 11.34 12.66 -0.01
C ILE A 123 10.61 13.79 0.73
N THR A 124 11.12 15.00 0.58
CA THR A 124 10.62 16.20 1.29
C THR A 124 9.70 17.05 0.43
N VAL A 125 9.70 16.84 -0.89
CA VAL A 125 8.84 17.55 -1.84
C VAL A 125 7.44 16.92 -1.92
N PRO A 126 6.42 17.65 -2.39
CA PRO A 126 5.12 17.05 -2.69
C PRO A 126 5.27 15.89 -3.68
N HIS A 127 4.66 14.74 -3.38
CA HIS A 127 4.82 13.51 -4.16
C HIS A 127 3.57 12.64 -4.09
N TRP A 128 3.40 11.74 -5.07
CA TRP A 128 2.46 10.64 -5.01
C TRP A 128 3.01 9.51 -4.14
N TYR A 129 2.24 9.05 -3.17
CA TYR A 129 2.61 7.91 -2.33
C TYR A 129 1.75 6.69 -2.65
N LEU A 130 2.38 5.64 -3.21
CA LEU A 130 1.74 4.34 -3.36
C LEU A 130 1.74 3.63 -2.01
N TRP A 131 0.63 3.73 -1.30
CA TRP A 131 0.49 3.16 0.03
C TRP A 131 0.23 1.65 0.03
N LEU A 132 -0.50 1.14 -0.99
CA LEU A 132 -0.81 -0.27 -1.12
C LEU A 132 -1.04 -0.64 -2.59
N LEU A 133 -0.47 -1.77 -3.02
CA LEU A 133 -0.75 -2.41 -4.30
C LEU A 133 -0.91 -3.91 -4.08
N GLY A 134 -2.09 -4.45 -4.38
CA GLY A 134 -2.36 -5.88 -4.32
C GLY A 134 -3.07 -6.37 -5.59
N VAL A 135 -2.77 -7.59 -6.00
CA VAL A 135 -3.43 -8.29 -7.12
C VAL A 135 -3.83 -9.67 -6.63
N ALA A 136 -5.07 -10.09 -6.95
CA ALA A 136 -5.59 -11.40 -6.60
C ALA A 136 -4.59 -12.51 -7.01
N PRO A 137 -4.35 -13.53 -6.17
CA PRO A 137 -3.28 -14.50 -6.39
C PRO A 137 -3.36 -15.21 -7.76
N ASP A 138 -4.57 -15.56 -8.21
CA ASP A 138 -4.85 -16.18 -9.51
C ASP A 138 -4.66 -15.24 -10.71
N ARG A 139 -4.43 -13.94 -10.47
CA ARG A 139 -4.25 -12.88 -11.47
C ARG A 139 -2.86 -12.26 -11.45
N GLN A 140 -2.00 -12.68 -10.55
CA GLN A 140 -0.61 -12.22 -10.53
C GLN A 140 0.15 -12.71 -11.79
N GLY A 141 1.13 -11.92 -12.24
CA GLY A 141 1.88 -12.23 -13.47
C GLY A 141 1.17 -11.87 -14.79
N HIS A 142 -0.09 -11.46 -14.76
CA HIS A 142 -0.90 -11.15 -15.94
C HIS A 142 -0.97 -9.63 -16.28
N GLY A 143 -0.13 -8.81 -15.66
CA GLY A 143 -0.03 -7.38 -15.99
C GLY A 143 -0.97 -6.46 -15.21
N TYR A 144 -1.86 -6.97 -14.35
CA TYR A 144 -2.80 -6.16 -13.55
C TYR A 144 -2.11 -5.09 -12.70
N GLY A 145 -1.05 -5.46 -11.97
CA GLY A 145 -0.30 -4.49 -11.17
C GLY A 145 0.28 -3.33 -12.00
N SER A 146 0.75 -3.62 -13.23
CA SER A 146 1.24 -2.58 -14.14
C SER A 146 0.12 -1.65 -14.59
N ALA A 147 -1.02 -2.22 -14.96
CA ALA A 147 -2.18 -1.45 -15.40
C ALA A 147 -2.67 -0.51 -14.29
N LEU A 148 -2.74 -1.01 -13.04
CA LEU A 148 -3.17 -0.23 -11.87
C LEU A 148 -2.24 0.94 -11.51
N LEU A 149 -0.95 0.85 -11.85
CA LEU A 149 0.00 1.93 -11.60
C LEU A 149 -0.06 3.02 -12.69
N GLN A 150 -0.29 2.61 -13.94
CA GLN A 150 -0.12 3.45 -15.13
C GLN A 150 -0.86 4.80 -15.07
N PRO A 151 -2.15 4.92 -14.63
CA PRO A 151 -2.85 6.20 -14.63
C PRO A 151 -2.18 7.25 -13.75
N ILE A 152 -1.70 6.85 -12.55
CA ILE A 152 -1.04 7.79 -11.63
C ILE A 152 0.39 8.10 -12.11
N LEU A 153 1.13 7.10 -12.61
CA LEU A 153 2.47 7.35 -13.15
C LEU A 153 2.44 8.31 -14.33
N ALA A 154 1.47 8.17 -15.26
CA ALA A 154 1.31 9.10 -16.37
C ALA A 154 0.96 10.53 -15.90
N ARG A 155 0.10 10.67 -14.89
CA ARG A 155 -0.23 11.96 -14.28
C ARG A 155 0.99 12.56 -13.57
N ALA A 156 1.74 11.74 -12.82
CA ALA A 156 2.95 12.16 -12.15
C ALA A 156 4.00 12.70 -13.13
N ASP A 157 4.16 12.07 -14.30
CA ASP A 157 5.04 12.55 -15.38
C ASP A 157 4.53 13.88 -15.95
N GLN A 158 3.24 13.97 -16.27
CA GLN A 158 2.63 15.19 -16.80
C GLN A 158 2.75 16.38 -15.84
N ASP A 159 2.57 16.14 -14.55
CA ASP A 159 2.60 17.18 -13.50
C ASP A 159 4.03 17.48 -12.99
N GLY A 160 5.04 16.72 -13.44
CA GLY A 160 6.42 16.86 -12.97
C GLY A 160 6.59 16.47 -11.48
N VAL A 161 5.75 15.55 -10.96
CA VAL A 161 5.69 15.19 -9.55
C VAL A 161 6.26 13.80 -9.32
N PRO A 162 7.20 13.60 -8.37
CA PRO A 162 7.76 12.28 -8.08
C PRO A 162 6.75 11.36 -7.39
N CYS A 163 7.05 10.05 -7.44
CA CYS A 163 6.33 9.01 -6.72
C CYS A 163 7.23 8.34 -5.69
N TYR A 164 6.64 7.87 -4.59
CA TYR A 164 7.32 7.13 -3.53
C TYR A 164 6.54 5.87 -3.14
N LEU A 165 7.26 4.84 -2.72
CA LEU A 165 6.69 3.62 -2.13
C LEU A 165 7.70 2.91 -1.23
N GLU A 166 7.21 1.97 -0.41
CA GLU A 166 8.02 0.94 0.26
C GLU A 166 7.62 -0.45 -0.21
N THR A 167 8.58 -1.36 -0.19
CA THR A 167 8.32 -2.79 -0.46
C THR A 167 9.28 -3.69 0.31
N GLN A 168 8.91 -4.96 0.50
CA GLN A 168 9.62 -5.90 1.36
C GLN A 168 10.14 -7.14 0.63
N THR A 169 10.01 -7.19 -0.70
CA THR A 169 10.50 -8.33 -1.48
C THR A 169 11.32 -7.88 -2.69
N GLU A 170 12.41 -8.60 -2.98
CA GLU A 170 13.24 -8.33 -4.17
C GLU A 170 12.44 -8.44 -5.47
N ARG A 171 11.48 -9.38 -5.53
CA ARG A 171 10.57 -9.52 -6.67
C ARG A 171 9.83 -8.20 -6.95
N ASN A 172 9.35 -7.54 -5.91
CA ASN A 172 8.68 -6.26 -6.03
C ASN A 172 9.65 -5.14 -6.42
N VAL A 173 10.88 -5.14 -5.89
CA VAL A 173 11.92 -4.18 -6.32
C VAL A 173 12.14 -4.27 -7.83
N VAL A 174 12.31 -5.48 -8.38
CA VAL A 174 12.44 -5.70 -9.83
C VAL A 174 11.20 -5.22 -10.59
N PHE A 175 10.00 -5.48 -10.03
CA PHE A 175 8.74 -5.02 -10.62
C PHE A 175 8.66 -3.49 -10.70
N TYR A 176 9.03 -2.78 -9.63
CA TYR A 176 8.97 -1.31 -9.57
C TYR A 176 10.10 -0.66 -10.38
N ARG A 177 11.31 -1.23 -10.40
CA ARG A 177 12.41 -0.74 -11.26
C ARG A 177 12.02 -0.68 -12.73
N ARG A 178 11.30 -1.67 -13.24
CA ARG A 178 10.78 -1.68 -14.63
C ARG A 178 9.78 -0.55 -14.91
N ARG A 179 9.37 0.21 -13.90
CA ARG A 179 8.43 1.36 -13.97
C ARG A 179 9.08 2.67 -13.57
N GLY A 180 10.42 2.69 -13.58
CA GLY A 180 11.21 3.89 -13.33
C GLY A 180 11.42 4.21 -11.86
N PHE A 181 11.05 3.32 -10.92
CA PHE A 181 11.41 3.50 -9.52
C PHE A 181 12.86 3.07 -9.27
N GLU A 182 13.57 3.84 -8.48
CA GLU A 182 14.92 3.55 -8.01
C GLU A 182 14.92 3.33 -6.50
N VAL A 183 15.82 2.46 -6.03
CA VAL A 183 16.00 2.24 -4.59
C VAL A 183 16.75 3.44 -4.02
N ALA A 184 16.09 4.21 -3.18
CA ALA A 184 16.67 5.33 -2.45
C ALA A 184 17.38 4.86 -1.18
N GLU A 185 16.82 3.84 -0.50
CA GLU A 185 17.40 3.27 0.71
C GLU A 185 16.93 1.83 0.91
N THR A 186 17.75 1.04 1.57
CA THR A 186 17.43 -0.31 2.03
C THR A 186 17.70 -0.41 3.53
N GLY A 187 16.80 -1.05 4.27
CA GLY A 187 16.92 -1.26 5.70
C GLY A 187 16.33 -2.60 6.15
N LEU A 188 16.30 -2.82 7.45
CA LEU A 188 15.55 -3.90 8.09
C LEU A 188 14.36 -3.31 8.83
N MET A 189 13.21 -3.94 8.67
CA MET A 189 11.99 -3.54 9.37
C MET A 189 12.04 -4.01 10.83
N PRO A 190 12.06 -3.10 11.80
CA PRO A 190 12.16 -3.48 13.21
C PRO A 190 11.03 -4.41 13.65
N GLY A 191 11.37 -5.43 14.42
CA GLY A 191 10.40 -6.35 15.02
C GLY A 191 9.99 -7.54 14.16
N VAL A 192 10.29 -7.52 12.86
CA VAL A 192 10.09 -8.67 11.95
C VAL A 192 11.37 -9.06 11.22
N ASP A 193 12.42 -8.21 11.32
CA ASP A 193 13.76 -8.41 10.72
C ASP A 193 13.74 -8.74 9.23
N LEU A 194 12.72 -8.23 8.53
CA LEU A 194 12.57 -8.37 7.09
C LEU A 194 13.17 -7.15 6.38
N PRO A 195 13.74 -7.33 5.19
CA PRO A 195 14.24 -6.21 4.41
C PRO A 195 13.10 -5.27 4.00
N VAL A 196 13.40 -3.97 3.97
CA VAL A 196 12.51 -2.96 3.42
C VAL A 196 13.30 -2.10 2.43
N TRP A 197 12.73 -1.88 1.27
CA TRP A 197 13.27 -0.98 0.25
C TRP A 197 12.35 0.23 0.14
N HIS A 198 12.93 1.41 0.31
CA HIS A 198 12.29 2.68 0.02
C HIS A 198 12.64 3.07 -1.40
N MET A 199 11.65 3.29 -2.23
CA MET A 199 11.85 3.54 -3.65
C MET A 199 11.22 4.85 -4.08
N VAL A 200 11.95 5.60 -4.91
CA VAL A 200 11.52 6.89 -5.47
C VAL A 200 11.52 6.79 -6.99
N ARG A 201 10.53 7.38 -7.62
CA ARG A 201 10.47 7.58 -9.06
C ARG A 201 10.44 9.08 -9.35
N THR A 202 11.43 9.56 -10.07
CA THR A 202 11.40 10.91 -10.64
C THR A 202 10.49 10.92 -11.89
N PRO A 203 9.76 12.01 -12.15
CA PRO A 203 8.96 12.13 -13.36
C PRO A 203 9.87 12.07 -14.60
N HIS A 204 9.37 11.43 -15.64
CA HIS A 204 10.01 11.51 -16.94
C HIS A 204 9.54 12.79 -17.63
N GLY A 205 10.50 13.65 -18.02
CA GLY A 205 10.24 14.86 -18.80
C GLY A 205 9.85 14.52 -20.25
#